data_cd38776b699b70543410ab0fbdbd940e
#
_entry.id   cd38776b699b70543410ab0fbdbd940e
#
_cell.length_a   1.000
_cell.length_b   1.000
_cell.length_c   1.000
_cell.angle_alpha   90.00
_cell.angle_beta   90.00
_cell.angle_gamma   90.00
#
_symmetry.space_group_name_H-M   'P 1'
#
loop_
_entity.id
_entity.type
_entity.pdbx_description
1 polymer ?
#
loop_
_entity_poly.entity_id
_entity_poly.type
_entity_poly.pdbx_seq_one_letter_code
_entity_poly.pdbx_strand_id
1 'polypeptide(L)'
;NSLLINGANKMRCNVATSYDSSVLNTSIGAESIVKMLKNAKSFAKKNRMVSGMDTGVRMLFYGVSGTGKTEFARYLSEMLGKKILLKRVSDIMSKWVGETEGNIAKAFAEATERDMILLFDEADSFFADRNNAERSWERTSVNEFLTQMEEFPGILICTTNLKHILDKASLRRFHI
;
A
#
# COMPACT_ATOMS: atom_id res chain seq x y z
N ASN A 1 -2.69 14.66 -51.09
CA ASN A 1 -3.53 15.22 -50.03
C ASN A 1 -3.64 14.23 -48.90
N SER A 2 -2.72 14.33 -47.99
CA SER A 2 -2.55 13.52 -46.84
C SER A 2 -3.25 14.13 -45.65
N LEU A 3 -4.20 13.45 -45.07
CA LEU A 3 -4.78 13.79 -43.76
C LEU A 3 -4.18 12.89 -42.69
N LEU A 4 -3.27 13.44 -41.93
CA LEU A 4 -2.73 12.86 -40.72
C LEU A 4 -3.81 12.94 -39.61
N ILE A 5 -4.32 11.82 -39.18
CA ILE A 5 -5.19 11.74 -38.01
C ILE A 5 -4.29 11.48 -36.80
N ASN A 6 -4.01 12.52 -36.05
CA ASN A 6 -3.41 12.41 -34.73
C ASN A 6 -4.46 11.88 -33.73
N GLY A 7 -4.46 10.60 -33.50
CA GLY A 7 -5.21 9.94 -32.44
C GLY A 7 -4.53 10.17 -31.08
N ALA A 8 -4.70 11.32 -30.47
CA ALA A 8 -4.37 11.50 -29.07
C ALA A 8 -5.35 10.69 -28.22
N ASN A 9 -4.89 9.57 -27.74
CA ASN A 9 -5.60 8.72 -26.80
C ASN A 9 -5.70 9.47 -25.46
N LYS A 10 -6.73 10.30 -25.34
CA LYS A 10 -7.13 10.96 -24.09
C LYS A 10 -7.64 9.84 -23.19
N MET A 11 -6.77 9.30 -22.32
CA MET A 11 -7.22 8.57 -21.14
C MET A 11 -8.22 9.46 -20.41
N ARG A 12 -9.49 9.14 -20.55
CA ARG A 12 -10.54 9.71 -19.70
C ARG A 12 -10.23 9.30 -18.28
N CYS A 13 -9.67 10.20 -17.49
CA CYS A 13 -9.84 10.13 -16.05
C CYS A 13 -11.35 10.10 -15.82
N ASN A 14 -11.88 8.96 -15.45
CA ASN A 14 -13.20 8.91 -14.86
C ASN A 14 -13.15 9.83 -13.65
N VAL A 15 -13.92 10.90 -13.72
CA VAL A 15 -14.18 11.79 -12.60
C VAL A 15 -14.73 10.88 -11.51
N ALA A 16 -13.94 10.66 -10.47
CA ALA A 16 -14.37 9.91 -9.32
C ALA A 16 -15.64 10.59 -8.79
N THR A 17 -16.74 9.85 -8.76
CA THR A 17 -17.88 10.19 -7.94
C THR A 17 -17.33 10.51 -6.56
N SER A 18 -17.63 11.69 -6.03
CA SER A 18 -17.10 12.19 -4.76
C SER A 18 -17.16 11.09 -3.70
N TYR A 19 -16.02 10.59 -3.28
CA TYR A 19 -15.94 9.56 -2.24
C TYR A 19 -16.45 10.17 -0.93
N ASP A 20 -17.56 9.63 -0.41
CA ASP A 20 -18.11 10.09 0.86
C ASP A 20 -17.35 9.43 2.01
N SER A 21 -16.42 10.18 2.58
CA SER A 21 -15.61 9.71 3.72
C SER A 21 -16.43 9.53 5.01
N SER A 22 -17.66 10.02 5.07
CA SER A 22 -18.54 9.87 6.25
C SER A 22 -19.04 8.43 6.43
N VAL A 23 -19.01 7.63 5.35
CA VAL A 23 -19.44 6.22 5.37
C VAL A 23 -18.35 5.30 5.97
N LEU A 24 -17.13 5.81 6.15
CA LEU A 24 -16.04 5.03 6.73
C LEU A 24 -16.22 4.84 8.23
N ASN A 25 -16.36 3.61 8.64
CA ASN A 25 -16.32 3.23 10.05
C ASN A 25 -14.86 3.10 10.50
N THR A 26 -14.18 4.23 10.64
CA THR A 26 -12.79 4.29 11.10
C THR A 26 -12.74 4.82 12.52
N SER A 27 -11.85 4.27 13.34
CA SER A 27 -11.55 4.80 14.68
C SER A 27 -10.89 6.18 14.63
N ILE A 28 -10.33 6.56 13.48
CA ILE A 28 -9.67 7.84 13.22
C ILE A 28 -10.35 8.47 12.00
N GLY A 29 -10.90 9.67 12.13
CA GLY A 29 -11.58 10.35 11.01
C GLY A 29 -10.67 10.55 9.81
N ALA A 30 -11.22 10.45 8.60
CA ALA A 30 -10.49 10.58 7.33
C ALA A 30 -9.67 11.88 7.24
N GLU A 31 -10.22 13.00 7.72
CA GLU A 31 -9.51 14.29 7.76
C GLU A 31 -8.26 14.25 8.64
N SER A 32 -8.33 13.56 9.78
CA SER A 32 -7.19 13.38 10.68
C SER A 32 -6.09 12.57 10.03
N ILE A 33 -6.44 11.53 9.29
CA ILE A 33 -5.50 10.71 8.51
C ILE A 33 -4.82 11.58 7.44
N VAL A 34 -5.58 12.34 6.66
CA VAL A 34 -5.04 13.27 5.64
C VAL A 34 -4.09 14.28 6.26
N LYS A 35 -4.48 14.92 7.37
CA LYS A 35 -3.64 15.87 8.09
C LYS A 35 -2.35 15.23 8.59
N MET A 36 -2.42 14.03 9.12
CA MET A 36 -1.27 13.28 9.59
C MET A 36 -0.32 12.95 8.43
N LEU A 37 -0.85 12.48 7.29
CA LEU A 37 -0.06 12.16 6.11
C LEU A 37 0.59 13.39 5.48
N LYS A 38 -0.11 14.53 5.42
CA LYS A 38 0.47 15.80 4.96
C LYS A 38 1.64 16.26 5.83
N ASN A 39 1.56 15.96 7.13
CA ASN A 39 2.60 16.28 8.09
C ASN A 39 3.66 15.17 8.24
N ALA A 40 3.48 14.02 7.57
CA ALA A 40 4.36 12.86 7.73
C ALA A 40 5.83 13.16 7.38
N LYS A 41 6.09 14.02 6.40
CA LYS A 41 7.47 14.52 6.13
C LYS A 41 8.08 15.23 7.33
N SER A 42 7.28 15.98 8.08
CA SER A 42 7.72 16.63 9.34
C SER A 42 7.85 15.63 10.47
N PHE A 43 7.00 14.60 10.48
CA PHE A 43 7.01 13.52 11.48
C PHE A 43 8.22 12.61 11.30
N ALA A 44 8.52 12.22 10.07
CA ALA A 44 9.71 11.45 9.71
C ALA A 44 10.98 12.23 10.07
N LYS A 45 11.04 13.54 9.79
CA LYS A 45 12.16 14.40 10.16
C LYS A 45 12.34 14.51 11.68
N LYS A 46 11.25 14.55 12.45
CA LYS A 46 11.30 14.61 13.92
C LYS A 46 11.69 13.26 14.54
N ASN A 47 11.22 12.14 13.96
CA ASN A 47 11.58 10.79 14.42
C ASN A 47 12.99 10.37 13.96
N ARG A 48 13.51 10.91 12.85
CA ARG A 48 14.89 10.71 12.39
C ARG A 48 15.92 11.11 13.46
N MET A 49 15.62 12.12 14.26
CA MET A 49 16.48 12.53 15.40
C MET A 49 16.48 11.51 16.55
N VAL A 50 15.47 10.65 16.65
CA VAL A 50 15.31 9.70 17.75
C VAL A 50 15.73 8.28 17.36
N SER A 51 15.61 7.87 16.09
CA SER A 51 15.75 6.47 15.69
C SER A 51 16.69 6.23 14.50
N GLY A 52 17.20 7.25 13.84
CA GLY A 52 18.15 7.08 12.71
C GLY A 52 17.57 6.45 11.43
N MET A 53 16.29 6.08 11.42
CA MET A 53 15.60 5.48 10.29
C MET A 53 14.57 6.43 9.68
N ASP A 54 14.62 6.60 8.37
CA ASP A 54 13.62 7.32 7.57
C ASP A 54 12.38 6.42 7.43
N THR A 55 11.57 6.34 8.47
CA THR A 55 10.40 5.48 8.46
C THR A 55 9.22 6.16 7.78
N GLY A 56 8.79 5.62 6.65
CA GLY A 56 7.55 6.00 5.99
C GLY A 56 6.30 5.71 6.84
N VAL A 57 5.12 5.99 6.30
CA VAL A 57 3.85 5.69 6.96
C VAL A 57 3.28 4.39 6.42
N ARG A 58 2.93 3.48 7.32
CA ARG A 58 2.35 2.17 7.02
C ARG A 58 0.95 2.08 7.58
N MET A 59 -0.01 1.83 6.70
CA MET A 59 -1.44 1.74 7.04
C MET A 59 -2.01 0.40 6.62
N LEU A 60 -2.86 -0.17 7.47
CA LEU A 60 -3.58 -1.39 7.19
C LEU A 60 -5.09 -1.11 7.18
N PHE A 61 -5.73 -1.31 6.03
CA PHE A 61 -7.18 -1.22 5.90
C PHE A 61 -7.77 -2.61 5.90
N TYR A 62 -8.54 -2.93 6.92
CA TYR A 62 -9.18 -4.24 7.06
C TYR A 62 -10.70 -4.11 7.09
N GLY A 63 -11.39 -5.16 6.66
CA GLY A 63 -12.85 -5.21 6.64
C GLY A 63 -13.37 -6.11 5.53
N VAL A 64 -14.67 -6.38 5.52
CA VAL A 64 -15.30 -7.23 4.51
C VAL A 64 -15.12 -6.66 3.10
N SER A 65 -15.22 -7.54 2.09
CA SER A 65 -15.14 -7.10 0.69
C SER A 65 -16.24 -6.07 0.37
N GLY A 66 -15.95 -5.12 -0.51
CA GLY A 66 -16.91 -4.09 -0.92
C GLY A 66 -17.06 -2.91 0.04
N THR A 67 -16.32 -2.84 1.15
CA THR A 67 -16.42 -1.71 2.12
C THR A 67 -15.65 -0.45 1.69
N GLY A 68 -15.11 -0.39 0.48
CA GLY A 68 -14.46 0.82 -0.05
C GLY A 68 -13.00 1.00 0.37
N LYS A 69 -12.30 -0.03 0.87
CA LYS A 69 -10.89 0.07 1.30
C LYS A 69 -9.97 0.61 0.21
N THR A 70 -10.07 0.07 -0.99
CA THR A 70 -9.26 0.48 -2.17
C THR A 70 -9.66 1.88 -2.64
N GLU A 71 -10.95 2.21 -2.60
CA GLU A 71 -11.43 3.56 -2.94
C GLU A 71 -10.97 4.60 -1.92
N PHE A 72 -10.90 4.26 -0.64
CA PHE A 72 -10.34 5.15 0.36
C PHE A 72 -8.84 5.41 0.12
N ALA A 73 -8.08 4.39 -0.30
CA ALA A 73 -6.70 4.59 -0.70
C ALA A 73 -6.57 5.55 -1.89
N ARG A 74 -7.48 5.48 -2.88
CA ARG A 74 -7.55 6.41 -4.01
C ARG A 74 -7.88 7.84 -3.55
N TYR A 75 -8.86 7.98 -2.66
CA TYR A 75 -9.19 9.27 -2.05
C TYR A 75 -7.98 9.90 -1.36
N LEU A 76 -7.22 9.13 -0.56
CA LEU A 76 -5.99 9.62 0.07
C LEU A 76 -4.95 10.06 -0.96
N SER A 77 -4.81 9.33 -2.06
CA SER A 77 -3.91 9.68 -3.17
C SER A 77 -4.26 11.05 -3.77
N GLU A 78 -5.54 11.30 -4.02
CA GLU A 78 -6.04 12.58 -4.53
C GLU A 78 -5.80 13.72 -3.54
N MET A 79 -6.14 13.50 -2.26
CA MET A 79 -5.98 14.50 -1.19
C MET A 79 -4.52 14.88 -0.92
N LEU A 80 -3.59 13.98 -1.23
CA LEU A 80 -2.15 14.17 -1.08
C LEU A 80 -1.48 14.64 -2.37
N GLY A 81 -2.20 14.64 -3.50
CA GLY A 81 -1.64 14.96 -4.81
C GLY A 81 -0.56 13.97 -5.27
N LYS A 82 -0.60 12.73 -4.76
CA LYS A 82 0.36 11.68 -5.10
C LYS A 82 -0.29 10.62 -5.98
N LYS A 83 0.47 10.07 -6.92
CA LYS A 83 0.03 8.91 -7.68
C LYS A 83 0.02 7.66 -6.80
N ILE A 84 -0.84 6.70 -7.14
CA ILE A 84 -0.90 5.41 -6.48
C ILE A 84 -0.34 4.32 -7.39
N LEU A 85 0.53 3.50 -6.84
CA LEU A 85 1.00 2.27 -7.45
C LEU A 85 0.24 1.11 -6.81
N LEU A 86 -0.79 0.64 -7.52
CA LEU A 86 -1.59 -0.50 -7.08
C LEU A 86 -0.92 -1.79 -7.52
N LYS A 87 -0.69 -2.68 -6.58
CA LYS A 87 -0.24 -4.06 -6.80
C LYS A 87 -1.21 -5.01 -6.09
N ARG A 88 -1.74 -5.98 -6.80
CA ARG A 88 -2.43 -7.11 -6.16
C ARG A 88 -1.40 -8.16 -5.79
N VAL A 89 -1.58 -8.79 -4.66
CA VAL A 89 -0.67 -9.86 -4.23
C VAL A 89 -0.67 -11.01 -5.24
N SER A 90 -1.83 -11.33 -5.84
CA SER A 90 -1.94 -12.31 -6.93
C SER A 90 -1.04 -12.01 -8.13
N ASP A 91 -0.79 -10.73 -8.43
CA ASP A 91 0.02 -10.31 -9.57
C ASP A 91 1.53 -10.35 -9.27
N ILE A 92 1.87 -10.40 -7.98
CA ILE A 92 3.25 -10.45 -7.49
C ILE A 92 3.72 -11.88 -7.27
N MET A 93 2.80 -12.74 -6.80
CA MET A 93 3.09 -14.14 -6.52
C MET A 93 3.45 -14.88 -7.81
N SER A 94 4.60 -15.53 -7.82
CA SER A 94 5.06 -16.38 -8.93
C SER A 94 5.18 -17.83 -8.49
N LYS A 95 5.07 -18.72 -9.45
CA LYS A 95 5.36 -20.16 -9.26
C LYS A 95 6.87 -20.46 -9.20
N TRP A 96 7.69 -19.51 -9.64
CA TRP A 96 9.14 -19.68 -9.70
C TRP A 96 9.80 -19.14 -8.45
N VAL A 97 10.72 -19.89 -7.90
CA VAL A 97 11.47 -19.51 -6.69
C VAL A 97 12.29 -18.26 -6.95
N GLY A 98 12.20 -17.27 -6.05
CA GLY A 98 12.92 -16.01 -6.12
C GLY A 98 12.27 -14.90 -6.96
N GLU A 99 11.29 -15.22 -7.82
CA GLU A 99 10.60 -14.18 -8.60
C GLU A 99 9.66 -13.34 -7.76
N THR A 100 8.98 -13.95 -6.80
CA THR A 100 8.07 -13.25 -5.89
C THR A 100 8.83 -12.18 -5.09
N GLU A 101 9.96 -12.53 -4.51
CA GLU A 101 10.84 -11.61 -3.78
C GLU A 101 11.32 -10.47 -4.68
N GLY A 102 11.76 -10.81 -5.90
CA GLY A 102 12.17 -9.82 -6.90
C GLY A 102 11.03 -8.87 -7.31
N ASN A 103 9.80 -9.37 -7.44
CA ASN A 103 8.63 -8.55 -7.76
C ASN A 103 8.23 -7.64 -6.61
N ILE A 104 8.34 -8.12 -5.36
CA ILE A 104 8.15 -7.31 -4.16
C ILE A 104 9.16 -6.15 -4.15
N ALA A 105 10.45 -6.45 -4.24
CA ALA A 105 11.52 -5.44 -4.23
C ALA A 105 11.34 -4.39 -5.35
N LYS A 106 10.98 -4.83 -6.56
CA LYS A 106 10.68 -3.92 -7.69
C LYS A 106 9.51 -2.98 -7.41
N ALA A 107 8.44 -3.47 -6.76
CA ALA A 107 7.29 -2.64 -6.44
C ALA A 107 7.66 -1.52 -5.44
N PHE A 108 8.42 -1.84 -4.40
CA PHE A 108 8.91 -0.85 -3.45
C PHE A 108 9.88 0.15 -4.08
N ALA A 109 10.83 -0.32 -4.90
CA ALA A 109 11.76 0.52 -5.64
C ALA A 109 11.03 1.50 -6.58
N GLU A 110 10.08 1.01 -7.38
CA GLU A 110 9.27 1.84 -8.28
C GLU A 110 8.48 2.92 -7.53
N ALA A 111 7.86 2.56 -6.40
CA ALA A 111 7.11 3.50 -5.59
C ALA A 111 8.03 4.58 -4.97
N THR A 112 9.25 4.21 -4.57
CA THR A 112 10.26 5.14 -4.02
C THR A 112 10.75 6.10 -5.10
N GLU A 113 11.18 5.58 -6.25
CA GLU A 113 11.72 6.37 -7.35
C GLU A 113 10.74 7.42 -7.86
N ARG A 114 9.46 7.05 -7.96
CA ARG A 114 8.41 7.91 -8.49
C ARG A 114 7.64 8.69 -7.43
N ASP A 115 8.03 8.63 -6.16
CA ASP A 115 7.34 9.27 -5.01
C ASP A 115 5.83 8.94 -4.98
N MET A 116 5.46 7.67 -5.16
CA MET A 116 4.09 7.19 -5.22
C MET A 116 3.64 6.59 -3.88
N ILE A 117 2.33 6.58 -3.66
CA ILE A 117 1.73 5.74 -2.62
C ILE A 117 1.73 4.30 -3.13
N LEU A 118 2.31 3.38 -2.36
CA LEU A 118 2.27 1.96 -2.67
C LEU A 118 1.06 1.31 -2.00
N LEU A 119 0.17 0.73 -2.81
CA LEU A 119 -1.00 -0.01 -2.34
C LEU A 119 -0.87 -1.48 -2.69
N PHE A 120 -0.79 -2.33 -1.68
CA PHE A 120 -0.97 -3.77 -1.83
C PHE A 120 -2.42 -4.14 -1.52
N ASP A 121 -3.15 -4.53 -2.54
CA ASP A 121 -4.54 -4.96 -2.42
C ASP A 121 -4.61 -6.47 -2.19
N GLU A 122 -5.51 -6.89 -1.28
CA GLU A 122 -5.67 -8.30 -0.89
C GLU A 122 -4.37 -8.93 -0.33
N ALA A 123 -3.71 -8.20 0.58
CA ALA A 123 -2.42 -8.58 1.15
C ALA A 123 -2.50 -9.73 2.18
N ASP A 124 -3.59 -10.47 2.20
CA ASP A 124 -3.89 -11.54 3.17
C ASP A 124 -2.76 -12.59 3.23
N SER A 125 -2.22 -12.96 2.08
CA SER A 125 -1.15 -13.97 1.97
C SER A 125 0.17 -13.55 2.63
N PHE A 126 0.45 -12.25 2.71
CA PHE A 126 1.65 -11.76 3.40
C PHE A 126 1.51 -11.70 4.91
N PHE A 127 0.29 -11.80 5.43
CA PHE A 127 -0.02 -11.67 6.86
C PHE A 127 -0.59 -12.94 7.47
N ALA A 128 -0.77 -14.00 6.68
CA ALA A 128 -1.20 -15.30 7.18
C ALA A 128 -0.20 -15.84 8.21
N ASP A 129 -0.71 -16.59 9.19
CA ASP A 129 0.09 -17.13 10.26
C ASP A 129 1.23 -18.00 9.72
N ARG A 130 2.45 -17.61 10.03
CA ARG A 130 3.70 -18.28 9.61
C ARG A 130 3.82 -19.71 10.12
N ASN A 131 3.08 -20.06 11.16
CA ASN A 131 3.08 -21.40 11.72
C ASN A 131 2.35 -22.40 10.82
N ASN A 132 1.44 -21.90 9.97
CA ASN A 132 0.66 -22.70 9.02
C ASN A 132 1.25 -22.69 7.60
N ALA A 133 2.37 -21.99 7.37
CA ALA A 133 3.04 -21.98 6.07
C ALA A 133 3.65 -23.39 5.82
N GLU A 134 3.03 -24.16 4.95
CA GLU A 134 3.45 -25.51 4.60
C GLU A 134 4.75 -25.56 3.81
N ARG A 135 5.16 -24.42 3.21
CA ARG A 135 6.30 -24.36 2.29
C ARG A 135 7.31 -23.28 2.69
N SER A 136 8.58 -23.62 2.65
CA SER A 136 9.69 -22.74 3.04
C SER A 136 9.77 -21.44 2.22
N TRP A 137 9.41 -21.46 0.95
CA TRP A 137 9.45 -20.30 0.05
C TRP A 137 8.37 -19.25 0.38
N GLU A 138 7.23 -19.64 0.95
CA GLU A 138 6.20 -18.70 1.45
C GLU A 138 6.77 -17.84 2.58
N ARG A 139 7.57 -18.45 3.46
CA ARG A 139 8.24 -17.72 4.55
C ARG A 139 9.25 -16.70 4.04
N THR A 140 9.97 -17.04 2.96
CA THR A 140 10.96 -16.15 2.36
C THR A 140 10.32 -14.90 1.77
N SER A 141 9.25 -15.07 0.99
CA SER A 141 8.51 -13.96 0.39
C SER A 141 7.85 -13.05 1.43
N VAL A 142 7.30 -13.62 2.50
CA VAL A 142 6.76 -12.84 3.63
C VAL A 142 7.86 -12.06 4.34
N ASN A 143 9.02 -12.66 4.59
CA ASN A 143 10.14 -11.97 5.22
C ASN A 143 10.65 -10.83 4.34
N GLU A 144 10.79 -11.05 3.04
CA GLU A 144 11.19 -10.00 2.08
C GLU A 144 10.21 -8.83 2.12
N PHE A 145 8.89 -9.14 2.03
CA PHE A 145 7.85 -8.11 2.10
C PHE A 145 7.97 -7.28 3.39
N LEU A 146 8.16 -7.93 4.54
CA LEU A 146 8.25 -7.24 5.82
C LEU A 146 9.52 -6.40 5.94
N THR A 147 10.64 -6.86 5.39
CA THR A 147 11.90 -6.10 5.34
C THR A 147 11.72 -4.84 4.49
N GLN A 148 11.24 -4.99 3.26
CA GLN A 148 10.98 -3.87 2.37
C GLN A 148 9.97 -2.87 2.96
N MET A 149 8.93 -3.37 3.64
CA MET A 149 7.94 -2.55 4.32
C MET A 149 8.58 -1.70 5.45
N GLU A 150 9.52 -2.25 6.20
CA GLU A 150 10.20 -1.53 7.29
C GLU A 150 11.12 -0.43 6.78
N GLU A 151 11.78 -0.66 5.65
CA GLU A 151 12.74 0.25 5.03
C GLU A 151 12.09 1.31 4.13
N PHE A 152 10.83 1.11 3.74
CA PHE A 152 10.15 1.97 2.78
C PHE A 152 9.91 3.37 3.33
N PRO A 153 10.49 4.43 2.72
CA PRO A 153 10.38 5.81 3.22
C PRO A 153 9.06 6.49 2.84
N GLY A 154 8.25 5.86 2.00
CA GLY A 154 7.00 6.41 1.46
C GLY A 154 5.76 6.10 2.29
N ILE A 155 4.61 6.18 1.63
CA ILE A 155 3.31 5.80 2.19
C ILE A 155 2.95 4.42 1.64
N LEU A 156 2.87 3.44 2.53
CA LEU A 156 2.41 2.09 2.25
C LEU A 156 0.99 1.91 2.76
N ILE A 157 0.13 1.38 1.93
CA ILE A 157 -1.23 0.97 2.28
C ILE A 157 -1.36 -0.51 1.95
N CYS A 158 -1.82 -1.31 2.90
CA CYS A 158 -2.21 -2.69 2.66
C CYS A 158 -3.70 -2.85 2.92
N THR A 159 -4.40 -3.58 2.06
CA THR A 159 -5.79 -3.95 2.32
C THR A 159 -5.91 -5.43 2.62
N THR A 160 -6.85 -5.80 3.47
CA THR A 160 -7.15 -7.20 3.80
C THR A 160 -8.63 -7.39 4.09
N ASN A 161 -9.14 -8.55 3.74
CA ASN A 161 -10.49 -8.97 4.08
C ASN A 161 -10.53 -9.79 5.39
N LEU A 162 -9.39 -10.24 5.88
CA LEU A 162 -9.25 -11.25 6.93
C LEU A 162 -8.63 -10.67 8.20
N LYS A 163 -9.45 -10.02 9.04
CA LYS A 163 -8.97 -9.47 10.32
C LYS A 163 -8.42 -10.55 11.28
N HIS A 164 -8.95 -11.77 11.21
CA HIS A 164 -8.67 -12.82 12.20
C HIS A 164 -7.38 -13.62 11.94
N ILE A 165 -6.78 -13.46 10.75
CA ILE A 165 -5.60 -14.23 10.32
C ILE A 165 -4.31 -13.41 10.48
N LEU A 166 -4.44 -12.15 10.85
CA LEU A 166 -3.29 -11.25 10.96
C LEU A 166 -2.43 -11.62 12.17
N ASP A 167 -1.20 -12.03 11.88
CA ASP A 167 -0.19 -12.25 12.92
C ASP A 167 0.07 -10.96 13.72
N LYS A 168 0.08 -11.08 15.05
CA LYS A 168 0.33 -9.95 15.96
C LYS A 168 1.69 -9.26 15.70
N ALA A 169 2.69 -10.02 15.25
CA ALA A 169 4.00 -9.46 14.93
C ALA A 169 3.95 -8.58 13.67
N SER A 170 3.17 -8.98 12.67
CA SER A 170 2.95 -8.17 11.45
C SER A 170 2.14 -6.91 11.75
N LEU A 171 1.12 -6.99 12.60
CA LEU A 171 0.30 -5.84 12.99
C LEU A 171 1.09 -4.73 13.67
N ARG A 172 2.09 -5.06 14.48
CA ARG A 172 2.94 -4.08 15.19
C ARG A 172 3.75 -3.17 14.25
N ARG A 173 3.88 -3.54 12.98
CA ARG A 173 4.62 -2.80 11.97
C ARG A 173 3.80 -1.71 11.32
N PHE A 174 2.48 -1.75 11.47
CA PHE A 174 1.59 -0.71 10.97
C PHE A 174 1.41 0.40 12.01
N HIS A 175 1.26 1.62 11.53
CA HIS A 175 1.06 2.80 12.36
C HIS A 175 -0.43 3.10 12.57
N ILE A 176 -1.27 2.67 11.61
CA ILE A 176 -2.72 2.85 11.60
C ILE A 176 -3.37 1.58 11.05
#